data_ef1dcfa665f6b05dc438d1b76ab9f7ae
#
_entry.id   ef1dcfa665f6b05dc438d1b76ab9f7ae
#
_cell.length_a   1.000
_cell.length_b   1.000
_cell.length_c   1.000
_cell.angle_alpha   90.00
_cell.angle_beta   90.00
_cell.angle_gamma   90.00
#
_symmetry.space_group_name_H-M   'P 1'
#
loop_
_entity.id
_entity.type
_entity.pdbx_description
1 polymer ?
#
loop_
_entity_poly.entity_id
_entity_poly.type
_entity_poly.pdbx_seq_one_letter_code
_entity_poly.pdbx_strand_id
1 'polypeptide(L)'
;RDSSQVLVMGHRNSDMDAIGAAAGMVCAARVKGKPVHVVVDQNHTMATELIERLKTLPEYKDVFIGAEDAMVRCDYNTLLIVVDVNRPGYVESEALLQSINKVAVIDHHRRAADYIENAVVSLHEPYASSASELVSELLQYLVPTSGILTGEAEAMLAGIYLDTKGFSTRTGVRTFEAAAYLRRAGAEASDVKRLFQSSFNQYMERQKLIS
;
A
#
# COMPACT_ATOMS: atom_id res chain seq x y z
N ARG A 1 -12.76 11.84 9.24
CA ARG A 1 -13.60 11.52 10.43
C ARG A 1 -14.99 11.03 10.04
N ASP A 2 -15.53 11.49 8.93
CA ASP A 2 -16.95 11.32 8.57
C ASP A 2 -17.22 10.12 7.64
N SER A 3 -16.21 9.32 7.28
CA SER A 3 -16.40 8.12 6.49
C SER A 3 -16.87 6.94 7.35
N SER A 4 -17.79 6.13 6.80
CA SER A 4 -18.30 4.90 7.43
C SER A 4 -17.23 3.80 7.43
N GLN A 5 -16.50 3.70 6.34
CA GLN A 5 -15.44 2.73 6.11
C GLN A 5 -14.36 3.29 5.18
N VAL A 6 -13.25 2.58 5.08
CA VAL A 6 -12.13 2.90 4.20
C VAL A 6 -11.87 1.74 3.26
N LEU A 7 -11.75 2.03 1.97
CA LEU A 7 -11.21 1.12 0.97
C LEU A 7 -9.86 1.68 0.51
N VAL A 8 -8.87 0.82 0.37
CA VAL A 8 -7.55 1.18 -0.14
C VAL A 8 -7.27 0.36 -1.39
N MET A 9 -6.84 0.98 -2.47
CA MET A 9 -6.42 0.24 -3.66
C MET A 9 -5.17 0.88 -4.29
N GLY A 10 -4.31 0.03 -4.85
CA GLY A 10 -3.16 0.44 -5.64
C GLY A 10 -3.42 0.36 -7.14
N HIS A 11 -2.33 0.20 -7.89
CA HIS A 11 -2.38 -0.09 -9.32
C HIS A 11 -2.67 -1.58 -9.60
N ARG A 12 -3.10 -1.90 -10.83
CA ARG A 12 -3.20 -3.29 -11.30
C ARG A 12 -1.85 -3.99 -11.19
N ASN A 13 -1.87 -5.28 -10.86
CA ASN A 13 -0.67 -6.06 -10.59
C ASN A 13 0.18 -5.41 -9.48
N SER A 14 -0.49 -4.97 -8.41
CA SER A 14 0.12 -4.28 -7.26
C SER A 14 1.42 -4.93 -6.83
N ASP A 15 2.44 -4.12 -6.63
CA ASP A 15 3.74 -4.54 -6.13
C ASP A 15 3.90 -4.31 -4.62
N MET A 16 5.11 -4.46 -4.10
CA MET A 16 5.36 -4.31 -2.66
C MET A 16 5.23 -2.85 -2.19
N ASP A 17 5.39 -1.84 -3.06
CA ASP A 17 5.16 -0.45 -2.65
C ASP A 17 3.66 -0.15 -2.54
N ALA A 18 2.87 -0.54 -3.52
CA ALA A 18 1.42 -0.39 -3.46
C ALA A 18 0.82 -1.11 -2.23
N ILE A 19 1.23 -2.36 -1.95
CA ILE A 19 0.74 -3.12 -0.79
C ILE A 19 1.30 -2.59 0.53
N GLY A 20 2.55 -2.14 0.57
CA GLY A 20 3.16 -1.51 1.75
C GLY A 20 2.46 -0.20 2.12
N ALA A 21 2.24 0.67 1.15
CA ALA A 21 1.47 1.90 1.33
C ALA A 21 0.03 1.60 1.78
N ALA A 22 -0.62 0.59 1.18
CA ALA A 22 -1.95 0.15 1.60
C ALA A 22 -1.96 -0.34 3.05
N ALA A 23 -0.97 -1.14 3.48
CA ALA A 23 -0.85 -1.60 4.87
C ALA A 23 -0.71 -0.44 5.86
N GLY A 24 0.04 0.61 5.52
CA GLY A 24 0.12 1.82 6.34
C GLY A 24 -1.23 2.54 6.46
N MET A 25 -2.02 2.59 5.40
CA MET A 25 -3.37 3.18 5.45
C MET A 25 -4.37 2.29 6.21
N VAL A 26 -4.22 0.95 6.15
CA VAL A 26 -4.94 0.01 7.02
C VAL A 26 -4.63 0.30 8.48
N CYS A 27 -3.35 0.48 8.84
CA CYS A 27 -2.93 0.88 10.18
C CYS A 27 -3.66 2.13 10.65
N ALA A 28 -3.66 3.20 9.83
CA ALA A 28 -4.31 4.45 10.17
C ALA A 28 -5.83 4.28 10.40
N ALA A 29 -6.51 3.51 9.56
CA ALA A 29 -7.94 3.25 9.68
C ALA A 29 -8.25 2.40 10.91
N ARG A 30 -7.48 1.33 11.14
CA ARG A 30 -7.60 0.42 12.29
C ARG A 30 -7.45 1.16 13.61
N VAL A 31 -6.39 1.97 13.77
CA VAL A 31 -6.16 2.76 14.99
C VAL A 31 -7.28 3.77 15.24
N LYS A 32 -7.93 4.26 14.18
CA LYS A 32 -9.10 5.14 14.30
C LYS A 32 -10.43 4.38 14.43
N GLY A 33 -10.40 3.06 14.55
CA GLY A 33 -11.59 2.22 14.72
C GLY A 33 -12.51 2.20 13.48
N LYS A 34 -11.96 2.39 12.27
CA LYS A 34 -12.73 2.33 11.03
C LYS A 34 -12.59 0.96 10.36
N PRO A 35 -13.69 0.36 9.90
CA PRO A 35 -13.63 -0.79 9.00
C PRO A 35 -12.77 -0.44 7.78
N VAL A 36 -11.90 -1.36 7.38
CA VAL A 36 -10.97 -1.12 6.27
C VAL A 36 -10.71 -2.39 5.49
N HIS A 37 -10.64 -2.24 4.16
CA HIS A 37 -10.25 -3.33 3.26
C HIS A 37 -9.29 -2.81 2.20
N VAL A 38 -8.39 -3.69 1.78
CA VAL A 38 -7.49 -3.48 0.64
C VAL A 38 -8.05 -4.21 -0.57
N VAL A 39 -8.29 -3.47 -1.64
CA VAL A 39 -8.84 -4.00 -2.90
C VAL A 39 -7.68 -4.41 -3.78
N VAL A 40 -7.57 -5.70 -4.06
CA VAL A 40 -6.46 -6.27 -4.85
C VAL A 40 -6.88 -7.60 -5.49
N ASP A 41 -6.48 -7.81 -6.75
CA ASP A 41 -6.54 -9.13 -7.37
C ASP A 41 -5.34 -9.97 -6.90
N GLN A 42 -5.61 -10.86 -5.93
CA GLN A 42 -4.58 -11.69 -5.31
C GLN A 42 -3.97 -12.72 -6.26
N ASN A 43 -4.59 -12.98 -7.43
CA ASN A 43 -4.05 -13.91 -8.43
C ASN A 43 -3.03 -13.24 -9.36
N HIS A 44 -3.09 -11.91 -9.49
CA HIS A 44 -2.26 -11.15 -10.41
C HIS A 44 -1.31 -10.16 -9.73
N THR A 45 -1.34 -10.05 -8.40
CA THR A 45 -0.40 -9.18 -7.66
C THR A 45 1.04 -9.71 -7.73
N MET A 46 2.01 -8.80 -7.77
CA MET A 46 3.43 -9.10 -7.63
C MET A 46 3.88 -9.19 -6.16
N ALA A 47 3.00 -8.84 -5.22
CA ALA A 47 3.28 -8.80 -3.77
C ALA A 47 2.66 -9.97 -3.00
N THR A 48 2.46 -11.13 -3.64
CA THR A 48 1.80 -12.30 -3.03
C THR A 48 2.43 -12.68 -1.68
N GLU A 49 3.76 -12.76 -1.59
CA GLU A 49 4.48 -13.09 -0.35
C GLU A 49 4.19 -12.09 0.78
N LEU A 50 4.14 -10.81 0.45
CA LEU A 50 3.85 -9.76 1.42
C LEU A 50 2.41 -9.86 1.92
N ILE A 51 1.46 -10.11 1.03
CA ILE A 51 0.04 -10.30 1.37
C ILE A 51 -0.12 -11.53 2.28
N GLU A 52 0.49 -12.67 1.94
CA GLU A 52 0.40 -13.87 2.76
C GLU A 52 1.03 -13.67 4.15
N ARG A 53 2.14 -12.93 4.22
CA ARG A 53 2.73 -12.55 5.51
C ARG A 53 1.80 -11.66 6.34
N LEU A 54 1.18 -10.63 5.74
CA LEU A 54 0.20 -9.79 6.43
C LEU A 54 -1.01 -10.58 6.92
N LYS A 55 -1.51 -11.53 6.15
CA LYS A 55 -2.62 -12.43 6.56
C LYS A 55 -2.32 -13.30 7.78
N THR A 56 -1.06 -13.48 8.16
CA THR A 56 -0.73 -14.17 9.42
C THR A 56 -1.10 -13.36 10.65
N LEU A 57 -1.31 -12.05 10.50
CA LEU A 57 -1.75 -11.16 11.59
C LEU A 57 -3.28 -11.29 11.74
N PRO A 58 -3.79 -11.46 12.97
CA PRO A 58 -5.23 -11.56 13.22
C PRO A 58 -6.03 -10.37 12.67
N GLU A 59 -5.44 -9.18 12.69
CA GLU A 59 -6.03 -7.93 12.21
C GLU A 59 -6.21 -7.89 10.70
N TYR A 60 -5.52 -8.76 9.95
CA TYR A 60 -5.53 -8.81 8.50
C TYR A 60 -6.33 -9.98 7.91
N LYS A 61 -7.00 -10.78 8.74
CA LYS A 61 -7.70 -12.00 8.32
C LYS A 61 -8.66 -11.77 7.13
N ASP A 62 -9.40 -10.67 7.14
CA ASP A 62 -10.43 -10.36 6.15
C ASP A 62 -10.19 -9.00 5.46
N VAL A 63 -8.96 -8.49 5.49
CA VAL A 63 -8.62 -7.15 4.96
C VAL A 63 -8.53 -7.15 3.44
N PHE A 64 -7.99 -8.20 2.82
CA PHE A 64 -7.78 -8.25 1.38
C PHE A 64 -9.01 -8.81 0.65
N ILE A 65 -9.61 -8.00 -0.21
CA ILE A 65 -10.84 -8.34 -0.96
C ILE A 65 -10.68 -8.05 -2.45
N GLY A 66 -11.48 -8.70 -3.27
CA GLY A 66 -11.59 -8.40 -4.70
C GLY A 66 -12.41 -7.14 -5.00
N ALA A 67 -12.31 -6.64 -6.23
CA ALA A 67 -13.04 -5.45 -6.65
C ALA A 67 -14.57 -5.64 -6.60
N GLU A 68 -15.08 -6.83 -6.91
CA GLU A 68 -16.52 -7.14 -6.85
C GLU A 68 -17.04 -7.05 -5.42
N ASP A 69 -16.32 -7.63 -4.45
CA ASP A 69 -16.67 -7.54 -3.04
C ASP A 69 -16.65 -6.09 -2.54
N ALA A 70 -15.66 -5.31 -2.99
CA ALA A 70 -15.55 -3.90 -2.66
C ALA A 70 -16.74 -3.08 -3.20
N MET A 71 -17.18 -3.36 -4.43
CA MET A 71 -18.37 -2.73 -5.02
C MET A 71 -19.65 -3.01 -4.24
N VAL A 72 -19.80 -4.23 -3.71
CA VAL A 72 -20.96 -4.60 -2.86
C VAL A 72 -20.92 -3.91 -1.50
N ARG A 73 -19.72 -3.70 -0.95
CA ARG A 73 -19.52 -3.13 0.40
C ARG A 73 -19.54 -1.61 0.43
N CYS A 74 -19.19 -0.93 -0.67
CA CYS A 74 -19.10 0.53 -0.68
C CYS A 74 -20.47 1.19 -0.50
N ASP A 75 -20.47 2.32 0.20
CA ASP A 75 -21.64 3.16 0.43
C ASP A 75 -21.30 4.64 0.15
N TYR A 76 -22.29 5.51 0.28
CA TYR A 76 -22.16 6.96 0.07
C TYR A 76 -21.05 7.61 0.95
N ASN A 77 -20.79 7.05 2.13
CA ASN A 77 -19.81 7.57 3.08
C ASN A 77 -18.47 6.84 3.03
N THR A 78 -18.28 5.93 2.09
CA THR A 78 -17.00 5.23 1.89
C THR A 78 -15.92 6.22 1.45
N LEU A 79 -14.74 6.14 2.08
CA LEU A 79 -13.51 6.81 1.62
C LEU A 79 -12.67 5.80 0.83
N LEU A 80 -12.38 6.10 -0.42
CA LEU A 80 -11.40 5.37 -1.21
C LEU A 80 -10.05 6.06 -1.14
N ILE A 81 -9.02 5.34 -0.73
CA ILE A 81 -7.63 5.80 -0.75
C ILE A 81 -6.91 5.06 -1.87
N VAL A 82 -6.47 5.81 -2.88
CA VAL A 82 -5.67 5.30 -3.99
C VAL A 82 -4.22 5.54 -3.65
N VAL A 83 -3.40 4.49 -3.67
CA VAL A 83 -1.97 4.53 -3.34
C VAL A 83 -1.13 4.09 -4.52
N ASP A 84 0.03 4.71 -4.69
CA ASP A 84 1.06 4.34 -5.67
C ASP A 84 0.60 4.38 -7.14
N VAL A 85 -0.42 5.17 -7.42
CA VAL A 85 -0.92 5.41 -8.77
C VAL A 85 -1.77 6.68 -8.80
N ASN A 86 -1.64 7.48 -9.88
CA ASN A 86 -2.45 8.68 -10.06
C ASN A 86 -3.33 8.65 -11.33
N ARG A 87 -3.30 7.56 -12.11
CA ARG A 87 -4.02 7.44 -13.39
C ARG A 87 -5.22 6.50 -13.26
N PRO A 88 -6.45 6.94 -13.63
CA PRO A 88 -7.66 6.11 -13.53
C PRO A 88 -7.54 4.76 -14.24
N GLY A 89 -6.99 4.75 -15.46
CA GLY A 89 -6.86 3.53 -16.26
C GLY A 89 -5.85 2.50 -15.72
N TYR A 90 -5.09 2.81 -14.67
CA TYR A 90 -4.07 1.93 -14.08
C TYR A 90 -4.41 1.46 -12.65
N VAL A 91 -5.46 2.01 -12.02
CA VAL A 91 -5.90 1.55 -10.70
C VAL A 91 -6.41 0.10 -10.76
N GLU A 92 -6.44 -0.56 -9.63
CA GLU A 92 -6.94 -1.94 -9.50
C GLU A 92 -8.36 -2.10 -10.06
N SER A 93 -9.26 -1.14 -9.79
CA SER A 93 -10.63 -1.11 -10.30
C SER A 93 -11.06 0.30 -10.66
N GLU A 94 -11.17 0.56 -11.96
CA GLU A 94 -11.68 1.84 -12.47
C GLU A 94 -13.17 2.02 -12.14
N ALA A 95 -13.94 0.94 -12.19
CA ALA A 95 -15.36 0.96 -11.83
C ALA A 95 -15.57 1.38 -10.37
N LEU A 96 -14.75 0.86 -9.44
CA LEU A 96 -14.79 1.26 -8.04
C LEU A 96 -14.40 2.73 -7.87
N LEU A 97 -13.35 3.20 -8.56
CA LEU A 97 -12.95 4.61 -8.55
C LEU A 97 -14.08 5.53 -8.98
N GLN A 98 -14.82 5.16 -10.02
CA GLN A 98 -15.95 5.95 -10.55
C GLN A 98 -17.18 5.93 -9.66
N SER A 99 -17.36 4.90 -8.83
CA SER A 99 -18.54 4.72 -7.97
C SER A 99 -18.44 5.47 -6.64
N ILE A 100 -17.24 5.88 -6.20
CA ILE A 100 -17.01 6.51 -4.90
C ILE A 100 -16.70 7.99 -5.03
N ASN A 101 -17.46 8.83 -4.28
CA ASN A 101 -17.31 10.28 -4.34
C ASN A 101 -16.16 10.85 -3.51
N LYS A 102 -15.74 10.14 -2.46
CA LYS A 102 -14.67 10.59 -1.55
C LYS A 102 -13.39 9.82 -1.87
N VAL A 103 -12.55 10.39 -2.71
CA VAL A 103 -11.28 9.78 -3.14
C VAL A 103 -10.11 10.57 -2.58
N ALA A 104 -9.15 9.89 -1.96
CA ALA A 104 -7.84 10.44 -1.61
C ALA A 104 -6.77 9.73 -2.45
N VAL A 105 -5.75 10.46 -2.90
CA VAL A 105 -4.64 9.92 -3.70
C VAL A 105 -3.33 10.18 -2.98
N ILE A 106 -2.50 9.14 -2.83
CA ILE A 106 -1.13 9.22 -2.30
C ILE A 106 -0.20 8.57 -3.31
N ASP A 107 0.60 9.36 -4.00
CA ASP A 107 1.41 8.86 -5.11
C ASP A 107 2.70 9.65 -5.29
N HIS A 108 3.76 8.97 -5.72
CA HIS A 108 5.07 9.55 -5.98
C HIS A 108 5.46 9.55 -7.47
N HIS A 109 4.63 8.98 -8.33
CA HIS A 109 4.88 8.99 -9.77
C HIS A 109 4.69 10.39 -10.37
N ARG A 110 5.33 10.67 -11.49
CA ARG A 110 5.07 11.91 -12.22
C ARG A 110 3.60 11.98 -12.63
N ARG A 111 2.99 13.14 -12.41
CA ARG A 111 1.60 13.36 -12.79
C ARG A 111 1.43 13.22 -14.30
N ALA A 112 0.57 12.35 -14.73
CA ALA A 112 0.17 12.20 -16.13
C ALA A 112 -0.91 13.24 -16.51
N ALA A 113 -1.15 13.42 -17.80
CA ALA A 113 -2.21 14.32 -18.25
C ALA A 113 -3.62 13.82 -17.86
N ASP A 114 -3.78 12.49 -17.74
CA ASP A 114 -5.01 11.79 -17.37
C ASP A 114 -5.00 11.36 -15.88
N TYR A 115 -4.60 12.26 -14.97
CA TYR A 115 -4.58 11.96 -13.53
C TYR A 115 -5.99 12.02 -12.89
N ILE A 116 -6.13 11.48 -11.68
CA ILE A 116 -7.38 11.53 -10.89
C ILE A 116 -7.59 12.96 -10.38
N GLU A 117 -8.47 13.72 -11.06
CA GLU A 117 -8.63 15.17 -10.84
C GLU A 117 -9.48 15.49 -9.59
N ASN A 118 -10.52 14.69 -9.31
CA ASN A 118 -11.55 15.01 -8.31
C ASN A 118 -11.25 14.42 -6.92
N ALA A 119 -9.97 14.23 -6.58
CA ALA A 119 -9.61 13.76 -5.25
C ALA A 119 -9.87 14.85 -4.19
N VAL A 120 -10.53 14.49 -3.09
CA VAL A 120 -10.74 15.39 -1.93
C VAL A 120 -9.44 15.68 -1.19
N VAL A 121 -8.45 14.78 -1.31
CA VAL A 121 -7.08 14.94 -0.83
C VAL A 121 -6.15 14.34 -1.88
N SER A 122 -5.11 15.07 -2.25
CA SER A 122 -4.05 14.57 -3.12
C SER A 122 -2.70 14.88 -2.48
N LEU A 123 -2.02 13.83 -1.99
CA LEU A 123 -0.63 13.88 -1.59
C LEU A 123 0.21 13.32 -2.73
N HIS A 124 0.69 14.21 -3.57
CA HIS A 124 1.45 13.85 -4.77
C HIS A 124 2.85 14.47 -4.69
N GLU A 125 3.88 13.64 -4.52
CA GLU A 125 5.25 14.08 -4.29
C GLU A 125 6.26 13.28 -5.13
N PRO A 126 6.59 13.74 -6.34
CA PRO A 126 7.47 13.02 -7.27
C PRO A 126 8.93 12.87 -6.81
N TYR A 127 9.32 13.57 -5.76
CA TYR A 127 10.67 13.48 -5.18
C TYR A 127 10.75 12.46 -4.03
N ALA A 128 9.63 11.94 -3.55
CA ALA A 128 9.64 10.82 -2.64
C ALA A 128 10.14 9.55 -3.35
N SER A 129 10.78 8.66 -2.60
CA SER A 129 11.30 7.41 -3.16
C SER A 129 10.19 6.44 -3.53
N SER A 130 9.08 6.47 -2.79
CA SER A 130 7.99 5.50 -2.88
C SER A 130 6.71 6.03 -2.24
N ALA A 131 5.56 5.43 -2.53
CA ALA A 131 4.30 5.72 -1.84
C ALA A 131 4.36 5.28 -0.37
N SER A 132 5.06 4.21 -0.05
CA SER A 132 5.33 3.75 1.32
C SER A 132 6.12 4.77 2.14
N GLU A 133 7.07 5.50 1.54
CA GLU A 133 7.73 6.64 2.20
C GLU A 133 6.72 7.70 2.59
N LEU A 134 5.87 8.15 1.65
CA LEU A 134 4.85 9.16 1.90
C LEU A 134 3.85 8.73 2.98
N VAL A 135 3.40 7.49 2.94
CA VAL A 135 2.50 6.95 3.96
C VAL A 135 3.19 6.88 5.33
N SER A 136 4.47 6.49 5.38
CA SER A 136 5.24 6.46 6.64
C SER A 136 5.37 7.85 7.27
N GLU A 137 5.57 8.88 6.47
CA GLU A 137 5.59 10.28 6.94
C GLU A 137 4.20 10.69 7.45
N LEU A 138 3.15 10.36 6.70
CA LEU A 138 1.76 10.68 7.07
C LEU A 138 1.36 10.02 8.39
N LEU A 139 1.78 8.78 8.62
CA LEU A 139 1.47 8.04 9.84
C LEU A 139 1.99 8.71 11.11
N GLN A 140 3.10 9.45 11.05
CA GLN A 140 3.65 10.18 12.20
C GLN A 140 2.66 11.21 12.77
N TYR A 141 1.73 11.70 11.94
CA TYR A 141 0.68 12.65 12.33
C TYR A 141 -0.66 11.98 12.62
N LEU A 142 -0.89 10.76 12.13
CA LEU A 142 -2.18 10.09 12.21
C LEU A 142 -2.28 9.12 13.39
N VAL A 143 -1.18 8.46 13.74
CA VAL A 143 -1.17 7.36 14.73
C VAL A 143 0.06 7.44 15.64
N PRO A 144 -0.05 6.98 16.90
CA PRO A 144 1.14 6.77 17.73
C PRO A 144 1.97 5.61 17.16
N THR A 145 3.29 5.67 17.29
CA THR A 145 4.20 4.61 16.80
C THR A 145 3.86 3.23 17.39
N SER A 146 3.39 3.19 18.64
CA SER A 146 2.92 1.96 19.29
C SER A 146 1.64 1.36 18.68
N GLY A 147 0.93 2.10 17.84
CA GLY A 147 -0.25 1.62 17.12
C GLY A 147 0.07 0.87 15.82
N ILE A 148 1.33 0.92 15.38
CA ILE A 148 1.78 0.25 14.16
C ILE A 148 2.20 -1.17 14.50
N LEU A 149 1.63 -2.16 13.81
CA LEU A 149 2.06 -3.55 13.93
C LEU A 149 3.40 -3.74 13.21
N THR A 150 4.24 -4.64 13.73
CA THR A 150 5.54 -4.96 13.12
C THR A 150 5.39 -5.33 11.65
N GLY A 151 4.39 -6.16 11.30
CA GLY A 151 4.14 -6.54 9.89
C GLY A 151 3.71 -5.37 9.01
N GLU A 152 3.01 -4.37 9.54
CA GLU A 152 2.68 -3.13 8.81
C GLU A 152 3.92 -2.29 8.54
N ALA A 153 4.79 -2.17 9.55
CA ALA A 153 6.07 -1.47 9.42
C ALA A 153 7.01 -2.17 8.42
N GLU A 154 7.07 -3.51 8.46
CA GLU A 154 7.84 -4.31 7.50
C GLU A 154 7.29 -4.19 6.07
N ALA A 155 5.96 -4.15 5.91
CA ALA A 155 5.33 -3.98 4.59
C ALA A 155 5.71 -2.64 3.95
N MET A 156 5.63 -1.53 4.70
CA MET A 156 6.06 -0.22 4.20
C MET A 156 7.56 -0.18 3.92
N LEU A 157 8.39 -0.79 4.78
CA LEU A 157 9.83 -0.87 4.54
C LEU A 157 10.16 -1.70 3.30
N ALA A 158 9.37 -2.74 3.00
CA ALA A 158 9.52 -3.53 1.77
C ALA A 158 9.21 -2.69 0.52
N GLY A 159 8.18 -1.84 0.56
CA GLY A 159 7.87 -0.89 -0.52
C GLY A 159 9.04 0.07 -0.77
N ILE A 160 9.55 0.73 0.28
CA ILE A 160 10.72 1.60 0.18
C ILE A 160 11.93 0.82 -0.38
N TYR A 161 12.16 -0.40 0.09
CA TYR A 161 13.28 -1.23 -0.35
C TYR A 161 13.19 -1.59 -1.84
N LEU A 162 11.98 -1.90 -2.34
CA LEU A 162 11.73 -2.19 -3.75
C LEU A 162 12.12 -0.99 -4.62
N ASP A 163 11.52 0.15 -4.39
CA ASP A 163 11.61 1.34 -5.23
C ASP A 163 12.99 2.00 -5.20
N THR A 164 13.69 1.86 -4.08
CA THR A 164 15.06 2.34 -3.92
C THR A 164 16.11 1.31 -4.35
N LYS A 165 15.70 0.12 -4.80
CA LYS A 165 16.61 -1.01 -5.10
C LYS A 165 17.57 -1.26 -3.92
N GLY A 166 16.99 -1.41 -2.73
CA GLY A 166 17.78 -1.61 -1.51
C GLY A 166 18.58 -0.39 -1.08
N PHE A 167 17.99 0.80 -1.17
CA PHE A 167 18.61 2.09 -0.85
C PHE A 167 19.79 2.49 -1.75
N SER A 168 19.88 1.92 -2.95
CA SER A 168 20.95 2.23 -3.92
C SER A 168 20.57 3.33 -4.91
N THR A 169 19.28 3.61 -5.11
CA THR A 169 18.79 4.63 -6.05
C THR A 169 17.63 5.40 -5.42
N ARG A 170 17.37 6.63 -5.92
CA ARG A 170 16.22 7.46 -5.50
C ARG A 170 16.10 7.61 -3.98
N THR A 171 17.19 7.56 -3.26
CA THR A 171 17.24 7.57 -1.80
C THR A 171 17.72 8.92 -1.31
N GLY A 172 16.86 9.63 -0.61
CA GLY A 172 17.17 10.93 0.03
C GLY A 172 17.19 10.82 1.56
N VAL A 173 17.40 11.95 2.22
CA VAL A 173 17.33 12.05 3.71
C VAL A 173 15.98 11.58 4.20
N ARG A 174 14.88 12.02 3.57
CA ARG A 174 13.49 11.62 3.92
C ARG A 174 13.31 10.10 3.88
N THR A 175 13.91 9.43 2.89
CA THR A 175 13.84 7.97 2.76
C THR A 175 14.48 7.27 3.97
N PHE A 176 15.65 7.73 4.42
CA PHE A 176 16.30 7.19 5.61
C PHE A 176 15.53 7.52 6.90
N GLU A 177 14.92 8.71 6.99
CA GLU A 177 14.07 9.09 8.12
C GLU A 177 12.81 8.21 8.20
N ALA A 178 12.15 7.94 7.06
CA ALA A 178 11.04 6.99 6.97
C ALA A 178 11.47 5.58 7.39
N ALA A 179 12.59 5.08 6.86
CA ALA A 179 13.13 3.78 7.23
C ALA A 179 13.47 3.70 8.73
N ALA A 180 14.06 4.75 9.31
CA ALA A 180 14.35 4.83 10.74
C ALA A 180 13.06 4.86 11.58
N TYR A 181 12.01 5.54 11.13
CA TYR A 181 10.70 5.53 11.77
C TYR A 181 10.09 4.13 11.78
N LEU A 182 10.09 3.45 10.63
CA LEU A 182 9.58 2.08 10.51
C LEU A 182 10.41 1.09 11.34
N ARG A 183 11.72 1.30 11.43
CA ARG A 183 12.59 0.51 12.30
C ARG A 183 12.24 0.68 13.77
N ARG A 184 11.92 1.89 14.22
CA ARG A 184 11.41 2.14 15.58
C ARG A 184 10.03 1.50 15.82
N ALA A 185 9.21 1.36 14.81
CA ALA A 185 7.93 0.65 14.86
C ALA A 185 8.07 -0.88 14.84
N GLY A 186 9.30 -1.42 14.76
CA GLY A 186 9.59 -2.84 14.88
C GLY A 186 9.99 -3.54 13.57
N ALA A 187 10.04 -2.84 12.44
CA ALA A 187 10.47 -3.45 11.18
C ALA A 187 11.91 -3.96 11.24
N GLU A 188 12.15 -5.19 10.80
CA GLU A 188 13.48 -5.78 10.71
C GLU A 188 13.94 -5.87 9.25
N ALA A 189 15.08 -5.25 8.93
CA ALA A 189 15.63 -5.24 7.58
C ALA A 189 15.95 -6.66 7.06
N SER A 190 16.33 -7.58 7.97
CA SER A 190 16.56 -8.99 7.63
C SER A 190 15.28 -9.69 7.16
N ASP A 191 14.13 -9.34 7.74
CA ASP A 191 12.85 -9.94 7.40
C ASP A 191 12.34 -9.42 6.07
N VAL A 192 12.49 -8.11 5.83
CA VAL A 192 12.24 -7.51 4.51
C VAL A 192 13.10 -8.17 3.43
N LYS A 193 14.39 -8.36 3.69
CA LYS A 193 15.30 -9.00 2.72
C LYS A 193 14.89 -10.45 2.41
N ARG A 194 14.38 -11.19 3.38
CA ARG A 194 13.83 -12.55 3.17
C ARG A 194 12.61 -12.57 2.26
N LEU A 195 11.71 -11.57 2.34
CA LEU A 195 10.57 -11.45 1.42
C LEU A 195 11.01 -11.39 -0.05
N PHE A 196 12.08 -10.64 -0.35
CA PHE A 196 12.59 -10.56 -1.71
C PHE A 196 13.27 -11.86 -2.18
N GLN A 197 13.94 -12.57 -1.29
CA GLN A 197 14.58 -13.85 -1.62
C GLN A 197 13.54 -14.94 -1.90
N SER A 198 12.46 -15.03 -1.12
CA SER A 198 11.38 -16.00 -1.34
C SER A 198 10.61 -15.70 -2.63
N SER A 199 10.30 -14.45 -2.90
CA SER A 199 9.65 -14.02 -4.14
C SER A 199 10.47 -14.39 -5.39
N PHE A 200 11.80 -14.18 -5.35
CA PHE A 200 12.69 -14.57 -6.43
C PHE A 200 12.72 -16.09 -6.65
N ASN A 201 12.81 -16.86 -5.57
CA ASN A 201 12.82 -18.33 -5.67
C ASN A 201 11.50 -18.88 -6.25
N GLN A 202 10.35 -18.36 -5.83
CA GLN A 202 9.05 -18.74 -6.41
C GLN A 202 8.94 -18.39 -7.90
N TYR A 203 9.43 -17.22 -8.29
CA TYR A 203 9.49 -16.85 -9.70
C TYR A 203 10.32 -17.85 -10.50
N MET A 204 11.49 -18.22 -10.00
CA MET A 204 12.36 -19.21 -10.65
C MET A 204 11.73 -20.62 -10.71
N GLU A 205 11.00 -21.05 -9.69
CA GLU A 205 10.28 -22.31 -9.68
C GLU A 205 9.13 -22.33 -10.71
N ARG A 206 8.35 -21.25 -10.79
CA ARG A 206 7.28 -21.12 -11.80
C ARG A 206 7.84 -21.17 -13.22
N GLN A 207 8.98 -20.53 -13.48
CA GLN A 207 9.62 -20.58 -14.80
C GLN A 207 10.09 -22.00 -15.17
N LYS A 208 10.57 -22.80 -14.20
CA LYS A 208 10.98 -24.19 -14.42
C LYS A 208 9.82 -25.14 -14.72
N LEU A 209 8.60 -24.81 -14.29
CA LEU A 209 7.39 -25.61 -14.55
C LEU A 209 6.78 -25.33 -15.93
N ILE A 210 7.18 -24.23 -16.59
CA ILE A 210 6.68 -23.79 -17.91
C ILE A 210 7.67 -24.17 -19.03
N SER A 211 8.88 -24.54 -18.68
CA SER A 211 9.93 -25.02 -19.60
C SER A 211 9.97 -26.55 -19.70
#